data_44be21900182f15cedbc935377ef0893
#
_entry.id   44be21900182f15cedbc935377ef0893
#
_cell.length_a   1.000
_cell.length_b   1.000
_cell.length_c   1.000
_cell.angle_alpha   90.00
_cell.angle_beta   90.00
_cell.angle_gamma   90.00
#
_symmetry.space_group_name_H-M   'P 1'
#
loop_
_entity.id
_entity.type
_entity.pdbx_description
1 polymer ?
#
loop_
_entity_poly.entity_id
_entity_poly.type
_entity_poly.pdbx_seq_one_letter_code
_entity_poly.pdbx_strand_id
1 'polypeptide(L)'
;IRVLDTGGNCGIWGDLYLRSTNDEQISLSGDWKYQVAADTHKVGALPVDRSVDPNLPTSLYNAMIHPLISYGIRGAIWYQGENNSSRAYQYRELFPLVIENWRRDWKQDFPFYFVQLANFMHEVSQPAESEWAELREAQMRALAVGNTGMAVIIDRGDANDIHPKDKQTVGHRLALIARA
;
A
#
# COMPACT_ATOMS: atom_id res chain seq x y z
N ILE A 1 6.00 27.70 -23.53
CA ILE A 1 6.73 26.67 -22.73
C ILE A 1 6.77 27.17 -21.30
N ARG A 2 6.53 26.28 -20.36
CA ARG A 2 6.74 26.54 -18.92
C ARG A 2 7.91 25.71 -18.44
N VAL A 3 8.84 26.34 -17.77
CA VAL A 3 10.01 25.67 -17.19
C VAL A 3 9.98 25.88 -15.68
N LEU A 4 10.12 24.81 -14.92
CA LEU A 4 10.30 24.85 -13.49
C LEU A 4 11.79 24.74 -13.20
N ASP A 5 12.35 25.76 -12.59
CA ASP A 5 13.72 25.78 -12.09
C ASP A 5 13.71 25.55 -10.58
N THR A 6 14.39 24.50 -10.14
CA THR A 6 14.55 24.15 -8.72
C THR A 6 15.96 24.44 -8.20
N GLY A 7 16.78 25.11 -8.98
CA GLY A 7 18.16 25.49 -8.69
C GLY A 7 19.17 24.83 -9.62
N GLY A 8 20.36 25.38 -9.67
CA GLY A 8 21.42 24.97 -10.59
C GLY A 8 21.36 25.71 -11.94
N ASN A 9 21.87 25.11 -13.01
CA ASN A 9 21.78 25.66 -14.34
C ASN A 9 20.40 25.37 -14.96
N CYS A 10 19.62 26.42 -15.14
CA CYS A 10 18.32 26.31 -15.81
C CYS A 10 18.47 26.53 -17.32
N GLY A 11 17.82 25.68 -18.11
CA GLY A 11 17.81 25.85 -19.55
C GLY A 11 17.10 24.74 -20.30
N ILE A 12 16.93 24.94 -21.58
CA ILE A 12 16.47 23.93 -22.53
C ILE A 12 17.64 23.73 -23.50
N TRP A 13 18.13 22.50 -23.58
CA TRP A 13 19.29 22.15 -24.42
C TRP A 13 18.86 21.25 -25.57
N GLY A 14 19.57 21.40 -26.68
CA GLY A 14 19.34 20.65 -27.92
C GLY A 14 18.58 21.46 -28.95
N ASP A 15 18.39 20.88 -30.13
CA ASP A 15 17.65 21.50 -31.22
C ASP A 15 16.15 21.48 -30.92
N LEU A 16 15.56 22.67 -30.74
CA LEU A 16 14.13 22.83 -30.53
C LEU A 16 13.43 23.16 -31.83
N TYR A 17 12.35 22.47 -32.11
CA TYR A 17 11.51 22.73 -33.26
C TYR A 17 10.04 22.42 -32.98
N LEU A 18 9.16 23.09 -33.71
CA LEU A 18 7.77 22.69 -33.85
C LEU A 18 7.65 21.76 -35.07
N ARG A 19 6.92 20.67 -34.93
CA ARG A 19 6.56 19.79 -36.03
C ARG A 19 5.05 19.92 -36.30
N SER A 20 4.70 20.24 -37.55
CA SER A 20 3.33 20.26 -37.98
C SER A 20 2.81 18.84 -38.28
N THR A 21 1.50 18.71 -38.43
CA THR A 21 0.88 17.44 -38.83
C THR A 21 1.31 16.99 -40.23
N ASN A 22 1.87 17.89 -41.04
CA ASN A 22 2.41 17.62 -42.40
C ASN A 22 3.94 17.37 -42.38
N ASP A 23 4.51 17.11 -41.20
CA ASP A 23 5.93 16.83 -40.98
C ASP A 23 6.88 18.03 -41.27
N GLU A 24 6.34 19.23 -41.46
CA GLU A 24 7.16 20.44 -41.54
C GLU A 24 7.75 20.77 -40.17
N GLN A 25 9.05 21.16 -40.17
CA GLN A 25 9.75 21.57 -38.97
C GLN A 25 10.03 23.06 -39.00
N ILE A 26 9.64 23.75 -37.92
CA ILE A 26 9.96 25.15 -37.70
C ILE A 26 10.97 25.19 -36.56
N SER A 27 12.21 25.64 -36.85
CA SER A 27 13.23 25.80 -35.82
C SER A 27 12.81 26.86 -34.82
N LEU A 28 13.00 26.55 -33.56
CA LEU A 28 12.80 27.48 -32.45
C LEU A 28 14.14 27.98 -31.88
N SER A 29 15.23 27.82 -32.60
CA SER A 29 16.54 28.37 -32.22
C SER A 29 16.50 29.90 -32.25
N GLY A 30 17.21 30.55 -31.32
CA GLY A 30 17.33 32.01 -31.27
C GLY A 30 17.03 32.59 -29.88
N ASP A 31 16.80 33.90 -29.87
CA ASP A 31 16.55 34.64 -28.63
C ASP A 31 15.11 34.45 -28.15
N TRP A 32 14.97 34.02 -26.91
CA TRP A 32 13.68 33.84 -26.26
C TRP A 32 13.43 34.90 -25.21
N LYS A 33 12.20 35.41 -25.15
CA LYS A 33 11.74 36.21 -24.03
C LYS A 33 11.17 35.31 -22.94
N TYR A 34 11.55 35.57 -21.70
CA TYR A 34 10.98 34.85 -20.55
C TYR A 34 10.35 35.84 -19.57
N GLN A 35 9.42 35.32 -18.79
CA GLN A 35 8.80 36.01 -17.67
C GLN A 35 8.73 35.06 -16.50
N VAL A 36 9.18 35.50 -15.33
CA VAL A 36 8.99 34.74 -14.09
C VAL A 36 7.51 34.79 -13.73
N ALA A 37 6.87 33.61 -13.72
CA ALA A 37 5.46 33.48 -13.36
C ALA A 37 5.27 33.37 -11.85
N ALA A 38 6.17 32.67 -11.17
CA ALA A 38 6.20 32.55 -9.72
C ALA A 38 7.62 32.36 -9.24
N ASP A 39 7.96 32.98 -8.11
CA ASP A 39 9.22 32.79 -7.41
C ASP A 39 8.99 31.87 -6.22
N THR A 40 9.53 30.65 -6.30
CA THR A 40 9.31 29.62 -5.27
C THR A 40 9.88 30.01 -3.92
N HIS A 41 10.88 30.91 -3.88
CA HIS A 41 11.39 31.45 -2.62
C HIS A 41 10.36 32.35 -1.90
N LYS A 42 9.42 32.92 -2.66
CA LYS A 42 8.38 33.82 -2.14
C LYS A 42 7.05 33.11 -1.88
N VAL A 43 6.75 32.05 -2.62
CA VAL A 43 5.45 31.33 -2.52
C VAL A 43 5.54 30.04 -1.69
N GLY A 44 6.73 29.71 -1.20
CA GLY A 44 6.99 28.47 -0.46
C GLY A 44 7.24 27.27 -1.35
N ALA A 45 7.41 26.11 -0.73
CA ALA A 45 7.68 24.87 -1.44
C ALA A 45 6.53 24.50 -2.39
N LEU A 46 6.90 24.11 -3.60
CA LEU A 46 5.92 23.58 -4.55
C LEU A 46 5.28 22.30 -4.02
N PRO A 47 4.01 22.06 -4.34
CA PRO A 47 3.39 20.76 -4.04
C PRO A 47 4.22 19.63 -4.64
N VAL A 48 4.57 18.66 -3.80
CA VAL A 48 5.25 17.45 -4.27
C VAL A 48 4.26 16.66 -5.14
N ASP A 49 4.67 16.33 -6.35
CA ASP A 49 3.91 15.39 -7.17
C ASP A 49 3.98 13.99 -6.55
N ARG A 50 2.87 13.54 -5.99
CA ARG A 50 2.70 12.22 -5.39
C ARG A 50 1.90 11.27 -6.26
N SER A 51 1.65 11.59 -7.51
CA SER A 51 0.80 10.79 -8.39
C SER A 51 1.25 9.33 -8.53
N VAL A 52 2.54 9.07 -8.26
CA VAL A 52 3.14 7.72 -8.29
C VAL A 52 3.51 7.20 -6.89
N ASP A 53 3.15 7.92 -5.81
CA ASP A 53 3.43 7.49 -4.44
C ASP A 53 2.40 6.44 -3.98
N PRO A 54 2.82 5.17 -3.75
CA PRO A 54 1.90 4.13 -3.30
C PRO A 54 1.37 4.37 -1.88
N ASN A 55 2.01 5.26 -1.10
CA ASN A 55 1.57 5.63 0.25
C ASN A 55 0.54 6.77 0.24
N LEU A 56 0.23 7.33 -0.91
CA LEU A 56 -0.85 8.30 -1.00
C LEU A 56 -2.18 7.60 -0.61
N PRO A 57 -2.95 8.17 0.32
CA PRO A 57 -4.23 7.59 0.70
C PRO A 57 -5.10 7.27 -0.52
N THR A 58 -5.71 6.09 -0.52
CA THR A 58 -6.56 5.55 -1.59
C THR A 58 -5.87 5.10 -2.88
N SER A 59 -4.58 5.40 -3.12
CA SER A 59 -3.88 5.03 -4.36
C SER A 59 -3.96 3.54 -4.65
N LEU A 60 -3.55 2.71 -3.69
CA LEU A 60 -3.56 1.25 -3.86
C LEU A 60 -4.99 0.71 -4.00
N TYR A 61 -5.93 1.24 -3.24
CA TYR A 61 -7.33 0.86 -3.36
C TYR A 61 -7.86 1.17 -4.76
N ASN A 62 -7.69 2.40 -5.24
CA ASN A 62 -8.20 2.85 -6.53
C ASN A 62 -7.58 2.08 -7.72
N ALA A 63 -6.29 1.74 -7.62
CA ALA A 63 -5.57 1.08 -8.70
C ALA A 63 -5.69 -0.45 -8.68
N MET A 64 -5.79 -1.06 -7.49
CA MET A 64 -5.65 -2.52 -7.36
C MET A 64 -6.92 -3.21 -6.84
N ILE A 65 -7.75 -2.54 -6.04
CA ILE A 65 -8.96 -3.15 -5.47
C ILE A 65 -10.22 -2.73 -6.23
N HIS A 66 -10.41 -1.43 -6.39
CA HIS A 66 -11.60 -0.88 -7.04
C HIS A 66 -11.91 -1.49 -8.42
N PRO A 67 -10.92 -1.72 -9.32
CA PRO A 67 -11.18 -2.36 -10.61
C PRO A 67 -11.69 -3.80 -10.51
N LEU A 68 -11.48 -4.47 -9.38
CA LEU A 68 -11.89 -5.87 -9.16
C LEU A 68 -13.31 -6.00 -8.61
N ILE A 69 -13.94 -4.90 -8.17
CA ILE A 69 -15.26 -4.96 -7.50
C ILE A 69 -16.35 -5.56 -8.39
N SER A 70 -16.25 -5.40 -9.70
CA SER A 70 -17.19 -6.02 -10.66
C SER A 70 -16.99 -7.53 -10.83
N TYR A 71 -15.87 -8.06 -10.33
CA TYR A 71 -15.57 -9.50 -10.42
C TYR A 71 -16.19 -10.25 -9.24
N GLY A 72 -16.95 -11.30 -9.52
CA GLY A 72 -17.55 -12.13 -8.48
C GLY A 72 -16.52 -12.95 -7.71
N ILE A 73 -16.51 -12.80 -6.38
CA ILE A 73 -15.61 -13.55 -5.49
C ILE A 73 -16.40 -14.43 -4.52
N ARG A 74 -15.80 -15.52 -4.06
CA ARG A 74 -16.38 -16.42 -3.06
C ARG A 74 -15.95 -16.06 -1.64
N GLY A 75 -14.87 -15.32 -1.49
CA GLY A 75 -14.28 -14.95 -0.22
C GLY A 75 -12.93 -14.30 -0.43
N ALA A 76 -12.32 -13.86 0.65
CA ALA A 76 -10.97 -13.31 0.65
C ALA A 76 -10.09 -14.09 1.63
N ILE A 77 -8.83 -14.27 1.26
CA ILE A 77 -7.77 -14.69 2.17
C ILE A 77 -6.75 -13.56 2.31
N TRP A 78 -6.35 -13.27 3.54
CA TRP A 78 -5.53 -12.12 3.86
C TRP A 78 -4.30 -12.53 4.67
N TYR A 79 -3.12 -12.17 4.19
CA TYR A 79 -1.89 -12.37 4.91
C TYR A 79 -1.05 -11.10 4.84
N GLN A 80 -1.13 -10.27 5.87
CA GLN A 80 -0.48 -8.97 5.96
C GLN A 80 -0.48 -8.49 7.41
N GLY A 81 0.37 -7.55 7.76
CA GLY A 81 0.35 -6.87 9.04
C GLY A 81 1.74 -6.43 9.49
N GLU A 82 2.79 -6.98 8.93
CA GLU A 82 4.17 -6.84 9.37
C GLU A 82 4.58 -5.36 9.50
N ASN A 83 4.28 -4.56 8.50
CA ASN A 83 4.60 -3.13 8.50
C ASN A 83 3.68 -2.28 9.42
N ASN A 84 2.69 -2.91 10.04
CA ASN A 84 1.79 -2.27 10.98
C ASN A 84 2.17 -2.55 12.44
N SER A 85 3.22 -3.33 12.72
CA SER A 85 3.61 -3.72 14.08
C SER A 85 3.83 -2.51 15.00
N SER A 86 4.54 -1.49 14.54
CA SER A 86 4.74 -0.25 15.29
C SER A 86 3.47 0.60 15.49
N ARG A 87 2.35 0.18 14.90
CA ARG A 87 1.05 0.85 14.96
C ARG A 87 -0.07 -0.16 15.24
N ALA A 88 0.21 -1.18 16.03
CA ALA A 88 -0.70 -2.28 16.34
C ALA A 88 -2.02 -1.78 16.95
N TYR A 89 -1.98 -0.74 17.79
CA TYR A 89 -3.17 -0.14 18.35
C TYR A 89 -4.11 0.41 17.28
N GLN A 90 -3.57 1.10 16.27
CA GLN A 90 -4.36 1.61 15.13
C GLN A 90 -4.90 0.44 14.28
N TYR A 91 -4.15 -0.63 14.15
CA TYR A 91 -4.55 -1.80 13.36
C TYR A 91 -5.79 -2.51 13.93
N ARG A 92 -6.05 -2.39 15.24
CA ARG A 92 -7.27 -2.90 15.89
C ARG A 92 -8.55 -2.36 15.26
N GLU A 93 -8.50 -1.12 14.76
CA GLU A 93 -9.61 -0.46 14.09
C GLU A 93 -9.54 -0.63 12.55
N LEU A 94 -8.34 -0.47 11.99
CA LEU A 94 -8.17 -0.47 10.53
C LEU A 94 -8.47 -1.83 9.91
N PHE A 95 -8.10 -2.93 10.56
CA PHE A 95 -8.30 -4.24 9.95
C PHE A 95 -9.77 -4.67 9.88
N PRO A 96 -10.58 -4.54 10.93
CA PRO A 96 -12.03 -4.67 10.81
C PRO A 96 -12.64 -3.79 9.71
N LEU A 97 -12.22 -2.52 9.63
CA LEU A 97 -12.70 -1.59 8.61
C LEU A 97 -12.37 -2.04 7.18
N VAL A 98 -11.20 -2.66 6.94
CA VAL A 98 -10.87 -3.23 5.62
C VAL A 98 -11.88 -4.30 5.24
N ILE A 99 -12.19 -5.22 6.16
CA ILE A 99 -13.15 -6.32 5.92
C ILE A 99 -14.54 -5.77 5.58
N GLU A 100 -15.03 -4.86 6.42
CA GLU A 100 -16.35 -4.24 6.24
C GLU A 100 -16.42 -3.41 4.95
N ASN A 101 -15.36 -2.66 4.64
CA ASN A 101 -15.29 -1.84 3.45
C ASN A 101 -15.35 -2.68 2.17
N TRP A 102 -14.59 -3.76 2.10
CA TRP A 102 -14.62 -4.65 0.94
C TRP A 102 -15.99 -5.31 0.78
N ARG A 103 -16.59 -5.83 1.85
CA ARG A 103 -17.93 -6.40 1.82
C ARG A 103 -18.98 -5.38 1.34
N ARG A 104 -18.90 -4.16 1.82
CA ARG A 104 -19.77 -3.07 1.36
C ARG A 104 -19.61 -2.81 -0.13
N ASP A 105 -18.37 -2.75 -0.62
CA ASP A 105 -18.08 -2.40 -2.00
C ASP A 105 -18.49 -3.54 -2.97
N TRP A 106 -18.28 -4.79 -2.60
CA TRP A 106 -18.81 -5.96 -3.33
C TRP A 106 -20.31 -6.22 -3.10
N LYS A 107 -20.92 -5.52 -2.15
CA LYS A 107 -22.33 -5.73 -1.73
C LYS A 107 -22.60 -7.19 -1.35
N GLN A 108 -21.65 -7.83 -0.72
CA GLN A 108 -21.69 -9.25 -0.38
C GLN A 108 -20.97 -9.49 0.95
N ASP A 109 -21.62 -10.18 1.88
CA ASP A 109 -20.98 -10.64 3.13
C ASP A 109 -20.24 -11.97 2.89
N PHE A 110 -19.18 -11.89 2.10
CA PHE A 110 -18.33 -13.04 1.82
C PHE A 110 -17.42 -13.38 3.02
N PRO A 111 -17.04 -14.68 3.19
CA PRO A 111 -16.10 -15.09 4.21
C PRO A 111 -14.74 -14.42 4.02
N PHE A 112 -14.17 -13.95 5.11
CA PHE A 112 -12.86 -13.30 5.11
C PHE A 112 -11.92 -14.03 6.08
N TYR A 113 -10.99 -14.83 5.54
CA TYR A 113 -10.05 -15.60 6.34
C TYR A 113 -8.69 -14.95 6.33
N PHE A 114 -8.04 -14.90 7.49
CA PHE A 114 -6.76 -14.23 7.59
C PHE A 114 -5.76 -15.01 8.41
N VAL A 115 -4.51 -14.66 8.22
CA VAL A 115 -3.37 -15.29 8.90
C VAL A 115 -2.91 -14.39 10.03
N GLN A 116 -2.84 -14.92 11.25
CA GLN A 116 -2.12 -14.28 12.33
C GLN A 116 -0.63 -14.42 12.09
N LEU A 117 0.14 -13.34 12.23
CA LEU A 117 1.57 -13.34 11.95
C LEU A 117 2.34 -14.42 12.71
N ALA A 118 3.29 -15.04 12.03
CA ALA A 118 4.21 -16.01 12.57
C ALA A 118 5.11 -15.40 13.67
N ASN A 119 5.83 -16.24 14.40
CA ASN A 119 6.90 -15.76 15.25
C ASN A 119 8.01 -15.10 14.42
N PHE A 120 8.59 -14.05 14.95
CA PHE A 120 9.68 -13.29 14.36
C PHE A 120 10.46 -12.60 15.51
N MET A 121 11.74 -12.35 15.31
CA MET A 121 12.72 -11.89 16.31
C MET A 121 13.05 -12.96 17.37
N HIS A 122 14.16 -12.75 18.08
CA HIS A 122 14.64 -13.69 19.08
C HIS A 122 13.74 -13.73 20.30
N GLU A 123 13.67 -14.89 20.92
CA GLU A 123 13.01 -15.07 22.19
C GLU A 123 13.70 -14.25 23.29
N VAL A 124 12.93 -13.72 24.20
CA VAL A 124 13.39 -13.02 25.39
C VAL A 124 13.14 -13.89 26.62
N SER A 125 14.08 -13.87 27.58
CA SER A 125 14.01 -14.72 28.78
C SER A 125 12.91 -14.30 29.76
N GLN A 126 12.42 -13.08 29.65
CA GLN A 126 11.37 -12.55 30.51
C GLN A 126 10.31 -11.85 29.61
N PRO A 127 9.03 -11.90 30.02
CA PRO A 127 7.99 -11.13 29.33
C PRO A 127 8.36 -9.65 29.23
N ALA A 128 8.20 -9.08 28.04
CA ALA A 128 8.49 -7.68 27.74
C ALA A 128 7.47 -7.14 26.74
N GLU A 129 7.43 -5.82 26.59
CA GLU A 129 6.65 -5.17 25.55
C GLU A 129 7.09 -5.65 24.18
N SER A 130 6.12 -5.93 23.31
CA SER A 130 6.36 -6.46 21.97
C SER A 130 5.32 -5.97 20.98
N GLU A 131 5.71 -5.07 20.11
CA GLU A 131 4.89 -4.60 19.00
C GLU A 131 4.34 -5.75 18.15
N TRP A 132 5.12 -6.82 18.00
CA TRP A 132 4.73 -8.01 17.25
C TRP A 132 3.62 -8.80 17.93
N ALA A 133 3.69 -8.92 19.25
CA ALA A 133 2.64 -9.56 20.04
C ALA A 133 1.36 -8.72 20.05
N GLU A 134 1.49 -7.40 20.17
CA GLU A 134 0.35 -6.47 20.10
C GLU A 134 -0.35 -6.53 18.74
N LEU A 135 0.43 -6.65 17.65
CA LEU A 135 -0.17 -6.78 16.34
C LEU A 135 -0.92 -8.11 16.18
N ARG A 136 -0.39 -9.22 16.70
CA ARG A 136 -1.12 -10.50 16.70
C ARG A 136 -2.42 -10.41 17.51
N GLU A 137 -2.42 -9.68 18.62
CA GLU A 137 -3.65 -9.40 19.37
C GLU A 137 -4.61 -8.56 18.53
N ALA A 138 -4.13 -7.52 17.84
CA ALA A 138 -4.96 -6.70 16.97
C ALA A 138 -5.61 -7.53 15.85
N GLN A 139 -4.86 -8.47 15.26
CA GLN A 139 -5.40 -9.41 14.29
C GLN A 139 -6.49 -10.31 14.89
N MET A 140 -6.26 -10.85 16.09
CA MET A 140 -7.24 -11.69 16.78
C MET A 140 -8.55 -10.94 17.04
N ARG A 141 -8.48 -9.65 17.37
CA ARG A 141 -9.68 -8.82 17.60
C ARG A 141 -10.60 -8.71 16.38
N ALA A 142 -10.06 -8.87 15.17
CA ALA A 142 -10.86 -8.87 13.95
C ALA A 142 -11.84 -10.07 13.87
N LEU A 143 -11.66 -11.11 14.68
CA LEU A 143 -12.64 -12.20 14.80
C LEU A 143 -14.00 -11.76 15.36
N ALA A 144 -14.08 -10.56 15.95
CA ALA A 144 -15.37 -9.98 16.35
C ALA A 144 -16.25 -9.60 15.14
N VAL A 145 -15.66 -9.46 13.96
CA VAL A 145 -16.40 -9.27 12.71
C VAL A 145 -16.95 -10.62 12.26
N GLY A 146 -18.24 -10.71 12.06
CA GLY A 146 -18.89 -11.96 11.62
C GLY A 146 -18.31 -12.51 10.32
N ASN A 147 -18.49 -13.80 10.07
CA ASN A 147 -18.04 -14.51 8.87
C ASN A 147 -16.53 -14.33 8.59
N THR A 148 -15.71 -14.39 9.65
CA THR A 148 -14.25 -14.35 9.60
C THR A 148 -13.64 -15.59 10.22
N GLY A 149 -12.37 -15.87 9.91
CA GLY A 149 -11.61 -16.94 10.54
C GLY A 149 -10.12 -16.65 10.49
N MET A 150 -9.37 -17.11 11.50
CA MET A 150 -7.96 -16.80 11.65
C MET A 150 -7.11 -18.06 11.68
N ALA A 151 -6.17 -18.18 10.76
CA ALA A 151 -5.15 -19.21 10.77
C ALA A 151 -3.96 -18.76 11.64
N VAL A 152 -3.76 -19.42 12.76
CA VAL A 152 -2.60 -19.19 13.64
C VAL A 152 -1.38 -19.92 13.09
N ILE A 153 -0.26 -19.18 12.92
CA ILE A 153 1.00 -19.74 12.41
C ILE A 153 2.22 -19.36 13.25
N ILE A 154 2.00 -19.10 14.53
CA ILE A 154 3.06 -18.70 15.46
C ILE A 154 4.22 -19.73 15.55
N ASP A 155 3.97 -20.97 15.17
CA ASP A 155 4.91 -22.09 15.16
C ASP A 155 5.63 -22.28 13.80
N ARG A 156 5.46 -21.35 12.85
CA ARG A 156 5.94 -21.51 11.46
C ARG A 156 6.85 -20.39 10.99
N GLY A 157 7.26 -19.49 11.88
CA GLY A 157 8.16 -18.41 11.56
C GLY A 157 9.63 -18.76 11.81
N ASP A 158 10.47 -17.76 11.63
CA ASP A 158 11.90 -17.81 11.88
C ASP A 158 12.30 -16.51 12.59
N ALA A 159 13.15 -16.62 13.61
CA ALA A 159 13.60 -15.44 14.36
C ALA A 159 14.36 -14.43 13.50
N ASN A 160 15.02 -14.89 12.43
CA ASN A 160 15.88 -14.09 11.57
C ASN A 160 15.27 -13.76 10.20
N ASP A 161 14.10 -14.33 9.89
CA ASP A 161 13.44 -14.10 8.60
C ASP A 161 11.96 -13.81 8.81
N ILE A 162 11.56 -12.58 8.50
CA ILE A 162 10.16 -12.14 8.59
C ILE A 162 9.23 -12.90 7.63
N HIS A 163 9.78 -13.63 6.66
CA HIS A 163 9.04 -14.33 5.60
C HIS A 163 9.01 -15.85 5.86
N PRO A 164 8.01 -16.38 6.55
CA PRO A 164 7.89 -17.82 6.79
C PRO A 164 7.89 -18.61 5.49
N LYS A 165 8.72 -19.64 5.41
CA LYS A 165 8.90 -20.46 4.19
C LYS A 165 7.83 -21.52 4.01
N ASP A 166 7.24 -22.00 5.10
CA ASP A 166 6.21 -23.05 5.10
C ASP A 166 4.83 -22.52 4.71
N LYS A 167 4.67 -22.12 3.45
CA LYS A 167 3.40 -21.63 2.92
C LYS A 167 2.36 -22.73 2.74
N GLN A 168 2.78 -24.01 2.68
CA GLN A 168 1.85 -25.12 2.58
C GLN A 168 1.03 -25.28 3.88
N THR A 169 1.67 -25.21 5.04
CA THR A 169 0.96 -25.23 6.33
C THR A 169 0.02 -24.03 6.46
N VAL A 170 0.43 -22.84 6.02
CA VAL A 170 -0.44 -21.66 6.02
C VAL A 170 -1.70 -21.90 5.19
N GLY A 171 -1.53 -22.36 3.94
CA GLY A 171 -2.65 -22.68 3.05
C GLY A 171 -3.54 -23.79 3.61
N HIS A 172 -2.95 -24.82 4.20
CA HIS A 172 -3.70 -25.91 4.84
C HIS A 172 -4.57 -25.42 6.00
N ARG A 173 -4.02 -24.60 6.90
CA ARG A 173 -4.77 -24.03 8.04
C ARG A 173 -5.92 -23.13 7.57
N LEU A 174 -5.69 -22.30 6.56
CA LEU A 174 -6.77 -21.52 5.94
C LEU A 174 -7.86 -22.39 5.31
N ALA A 175 -7.47 -23.48 4.64
CA ALA A 175 -8.43 -24.43 4.05
C ALA A 175 -9.26 -25.17 5.11
N LEU A 176 -8.69 -25.48 6.27
CA LEU A 176 -9.44 -26.07 7.38
C LEU A 176 -10.53 -25.14 7.88
N ILE A 177 -10.23 -23.84 8.01
CA ILE A 177 -11.21 -22.83 8.42
C ILE A 177 -12.32 -22.70 7.38
N ALA A 178 -11.96 -22.71 6.09
CA ALA A 178 -12.94 -22.59 5.00
C ALA A 178 -13.89 -23.77 4.88
N ARG A 179 -13.55 -24.91 5.51
CA ARG A 179 -14.36 -26.15 5.51
C ARG A 179 -15.25 -26.30 6.73
N ALA A 180 -14.96 -25.55 7.81
CA ALA A 180 -15.72 -25.56 9.05
C ALA A 180 -16.98 -24.72 8.96
#